data_e9787eb5bb4652a0a266ed86db39a45b
#
_entry.id   e9787eb5bb4652a0a266ed86db39a45b
#
_cell.length_a   1.000
_cell.length_b   1.000
_cell.length_c   1.000
_cell.angle_alpha   90.00
_cell.angle_beta   90.00
_cell.angle_gamma   90.00
#
_symmetry.space_group_name_H-M   'P 1'
#
loop_
_entity.id
_entity.type
_entity.pdbx_description
1 polymer ?
#
loop_
_entity_poly.entity_id
_entity_poly.type
_entity_poly.pdbx_seq_one_letter_code
_entity_poly.pdbx_strand_id
1 'polypeptide(L)'
;MPFQTFIVIIILTLTTAVILFSPNTVGAQDAPPIQEVGIIKHKTSPPSHVISSNESNTIPSSSSSSPPQPNTASPSGCINYNPSTRTIIVSCSSPARLSDIDNKLHDSSILAKQSTNGVWFLNANLVIAKGATLHIDSTDTKWLKISSKVTHAGIAKIAPAYIIDVHGSLKIDSVKITSWDPTTNYYAITNGSRTESDVFIFGAPRPYIVVENNATGTTDITNSEIAYLGYEQGKHRGGTGLSYYYGGDGSILRNDNIHHVYFGLYTFGVGHMIIENNIIRNSGLYGLDPHTRTHDMIIRNNTVYDNKGIGIICSLNCYNIVIENNKVHDNAASGIMFSRNMTSSIARNNIVYNEPKGIFVSQSHNNQIYNNTISYSGNGINVYAGSTNNKMYDNTIMNSKSHAILVNNGSNGNTFYSNKIVSAIKEGLEIKQDATSTNNVFSNNQVINSAGSNNTITDEINKKNNSEIGGRDH
;
A
#
# COMPACT_ATOMS: atom_id res chain seq x y z
N MET A 1 -40.77 15.48 -54.21
CA MET A 1 -40.96 14.80 -52.91
C MET A 1 -39.65 14.90 -52.18
N PRO A 2 -39.51 15.72 -51.14
CA PRO A 2 -38.26 15.89 -50.42
C PRO A 2 -38.21 14.94 -49.20
N PHE A 3 -37.06 14.30 -49.00
CA PHE A 3 -36.71 13.50 -47.84
C PHE A 3 -36.53 14.43 -46.61
N GLN A 4 -37.27 14.20 -45.56
CA GLN A 4 -37.06 14.80 -44.25
C GLN A 4 -36.05 13.98 -43.47
N THR A 5 -34.94 14.61 -43.16
CA THR A 5 -33.90 14.07 -42.24
C THR A 5 -34.32 14.35 -40.82
N PHE A 6 -34.61 13.31 -40.05
CA PHE A 6 -34.83 13.42 -38.59
C PHE A 6 -33.47 13.44 -37.89
N ILE A 7 -33.14 14.57 -37.27
CA ILE A 7 -32.03 14.68 -36.34
C ILE A 7 -32.57 14.26 -34.96
N VAL A 8 -32.12 13.11 -34.45
CA VAL A 8 -32.35 12.72 -33.07
C VAL A 8 -31.26 13.32 -32.21
N ILE A 9 -31.59 14.34 -31.41
CA ILE A 9 -30.72 14.90 -30.38
C ILE A 9 -30.85 14.01 -29.16
N ILE A 10 -29.82 13.19 -28.89
CA ILE A 10 -29.68 12.47 -27.63
C ILE A 10 -29.09 13.43 -26.61
N ILE A 11 -29.92 13.92 -25.70
CA ILE A 11 -29.48 14.66 -24.50
C ILE A 11 -28.96 13.62 -23.50
N LEU A 12 -27.65 13.47 -23.42
CA LEU A 12 -27.01 12.72 -22.33
C LEU A 12 -27.04 13.57 -21.06
N THR A 13 -28.00 13.32 -20.18
CA THR A 13 -27.95 13.85 -18.81
C THR A 13 -26.90 13.06 -18.03
N LEU A 14 -25.75 13.68 -17.79
CA LEU A 14 -24.79 13.19 -16.79
C LEU A 14 -25.43 13.34 -15.41
N THR A 15 -25.99 12.27 -14.88
CA THR A 15 -26.29 12.16 -13.46
C THR A 15 -24.98 11.84 -12.74
N THR A 16 -24.39 12.84 -12.09
CA THR A 16 -23.35 12.66 -11.10
C THR A 16 -23.91 11.82 -9.96
N ALA A 17 -23.60 10.54 -9.93
CA ALA A 17 -23.87 9.70 -8.77
C ALA A 17 -22.95 10.15 -7.63
N VAL A 18 -23.47 10.97 -6.74
CA VAL A 18 -22.88 11.19 -5.43
C VAL A 18 -23.12 9.91 -4.65
N ILE A 19 -22.11 9.07 -4.52
CA ILE A 19 -22.17 7.92 -3.63
C ILE A 19 -22.09 8.46 -2.19
N LEU A 20 -23.26 8.71 -1.62
CA LEU A 20 -23.46 8.90 -0.20
C LEU A 20 -23.29 7.53 0.48
N PHE A 21 -22.15 7.26 1.06
CA PHE A 21 -22.01 6.15 1.97
C PHE A 21 -22.84 6.42 3.22
N SER A 22 -24.00 5.82 3.31
CA SER A 22 -24.78 5.71 4.54
C SER A 22 -23.97 4.90 5.56
N PRO A 23 -23.92 5.28 6.84
CA PRO A 23 -23.27 4.45 7.85
C PRO A 23 -24.20 3.28 8.19
N ASN A 24 -24.07 2.17 7.47
CA ASN A 24 -24.66 0.93 7.95
C ASN A 24 -23.84 0.43 9.14
N THR A 25 -24.44 0.53 10.30
CA THR A 25 -24.04 -0.16 11.53
C THR A 25 -24.04 -1.66 11.28
N VAL A 26 -22.87 -2.20 10.96
CA VAL A 26 -22.63 -3.65 11.06
C VAL A 26 -22.31 -3.93 12.52
N GLY A 27 -23.19 -4.68 13.19
CA GLY A 27 -23.07 -5.09 14.57
C GLY A 27 -21.70 -5.71 14.84
N ALA A 28 -21.03 -5.17 15.85
CA ALA A 28 -19.86 -5.76 16.45
C ALA A 28 -20.27 -7.09 17.06
N GLN A 29 -19.74 -8.20 16.57
CA GLN A 29 -19.69 -9.43 17.33
C GLN A 29 -18.59 -9.27 18.37
N ASP A 30 -18.99 -9.44 19.62
CA ASP A 30 -18.18 -9.30 20.83
C ASP A 30 -16.93 -10.20 20.77
N ALA A 31 -15.76 -9.55 20.88
CA ALA A 31 -14.53 -10.24 21.22
C ALA A 31 -14.49 -10.44 22.75
N PRO A 32 -14.00 -11.57 23.24
CA PRO A 32 -13.93 -11.82 24.68
C PRO A 32 -13.00 -10.83 25.37
N PRO A 33 -13.24 -10.50 26.67
CA PRO A 33 -12.47 -9.51 27.40
C PRO A 33 -11.03 -9.95 27.61
N ILE A 34 -10.10 -9.05 27.33
CA ILE A 34 -8.66 -9.21 27.57
C ILE A 34 -8.42 -9.02 29.07
N GLN A 35 -7.89 -10.04 29.73
CA GLN A 35 -7.37 -9.93 31.11
C GLN A 35 -6.14 -9.00 31.11
N GLU A 36 -6.15 -8.03 32.00
CA GLU A 36 -5.02 -7.16 32.30
C GLU A 36 -3.86 -7.99 32.87
N VAL A 37 -2.73 -8.02 32.16
CA VAL A 37 -1.46 -8.51 32.68
C VAL A 37 -0.63 -7.32 33.12
N GLY A 38 -0.25 -7.33 34.40
CA GLY A 38 0.43 -6.25 35.08
C GLY A 38 1.75 -5.81 34.45
N ILE A 39 1.97 -4.50 34.50
CA ILE A 39 3.18 -3.83 34.04
C ILE A 39 4.34 -4.12 34.99
N ILE A 40 5.34 -4.87 34.54
CA ILE A 40 6.65 -4.97 35.19
C ILE A 40 7.57 -3.92 34.60
N LYS A 41 7.90 -2.91 35.41
CA LYS A 41 8.90 -1.88 35.09
C LYS A 41 10.31 -2.47 35.21
N HIS A 42 10.98 -2.69 34.10
CA HIS A 42 12.43 -2.92 34.09
C HIS A 42 13.17 -1.61 33.85
N LYS A 43 13.98 -1.28 34.85
CA LYS A 43 14.92 -0.14 34.87
C LYS A 43 16.24 -0.62 34.26
N THR A 44 16.64 -0.12 33.10
CA THR A 44 17.94 -0.41 32.50
C THR A 44 18.84 0.82 32.55
N SER A 45 19.98 0.67 33.21
CA SER A 45 21.12 1.58 33.17
C SER A 45 22.09 1.14 32.06
N PRO A 46 22.81 2.05 31.41
CA PRO A 46 23.72 1.69 30.31
C PRO A 46 25.08 1.21 30.85
N PRO A 47 25.78 0.30 30.19
CA PRO A 47 27.16 -0.05 30.53
C PRO A 47 28.16 0.84 29.84
N SER A 48 29.13 1.33 30.62
CA SER A 48 30.32 2.08 30.25
C SER A 48 31.37 1.18 29.61
N HIS A 49 31.99 1.69 28.54
CA HIS A 49 33.21 1.13 27.93
C HIS A 49 34.43 1.31 28.81
N VAL A 50 35.24 0.26 28.95
CA VAL A 50 36.64 0.34 29.31
C VAL A 50 37.47 -0.41 28.27
N ILE A 51 38.41 0.30 27.67
CA ILE A 51 39.43 -0.23 26.76
C ILE A 51 40.63 -0.65 27.61
N SER A 52 41.19 -1.83 27.38
CA SER A 52 42.57 -2.15 27.77
C SER A 52 43.22 -3.09 26.76
N SER A 53 44.43 -2.76 26.43
CA SER A 53 45.34 -3.24 25.41
C SER A 53 46.29 -4.34 25.90
N ASN A 54 46.81 -5.12 24.91
CA ASN A 54 48.05 -5.97 24.91
C ASN A 54 47.99 -7.33 25.61
N GLU A 55 48.37 -8.41 24.92
CA GLU A 55 49.69 -8.81 24.50
C GLU A 55 49.71 -10.08 23.63
N SER A 56 50.77 -10.18 22.85
CA SER A 56 51.15 -11.26 21.94
C SER A 56 51.43 -12.61 22.64
N ASN A 57 51.13 -13.76 21.98
CA ASN A 57 52.17 -14.75 21.67
C ASN A 57 51.67 -16.06 21.00
N THR A 58 52.46 -16.45 20.02
CA THR A 58 52.83 -17.80 19.56
C THR A 58 51.78 -18.80 19.05
N ILE A 59 51.99 -19.12 17.79
CA ILE A 59 51.45 -20.29 17.04
C ILE A 59 52.10 -21.59 17.54
N PRO A 60 51.34 -22.70 17.58
CA PRO A 60 51.83 -23.92 17.03
C PRO A 60 50.82 -24.49 15.97
N SER A 61 51.44 -24.87 14.88
CA SER A 61 50.85 -25.66 13.80
C SER A 61 50.36 -27.05 14.23
N SER A 62 49.15 -27.42 13.93
CA SER A 62 48.80 -28.84 13.81
C SER A 62 47.55 -29.06 12.94
N SER A 63 47.73 -29.85 11.91
CA SER A 63 46.87 -30.80 11.22
C SER A 63 45.46 -30.35 10.80
N SER A 64 45.32 -30.27 9.49
CA SER A 64 44.08 -30.23 8.74
C SER A 64 43.16 -31.44 9.04
N SER A 65 42.09 -31.21 9.75
CA SER A 65 40.89 -32.04 9.65
C SER A 65 39.78 -31.16 9.05
N SER A 66 39.36 -31.50 7.84
CA SER A 66 38.18 -30.92 7.20
C SER A 66 36.98 -30.98 8.14
N PRO A 67 36.20 -29.87 8.28
CA PRO A 67 34.97 -29.93 9.04
C PRO A 67 33.99 -30.93 8.37
N PRO A 68 33.20 -31.67 9.13
CA PRO A 68 32.16 -32.52 8.57
C PRO A 68 31.19 -31.65 7.77
N GLN A 69 30.98 -31.96 6.53
CA GLN A 69 29.91 -31.42 5.70
C GLN A 69 28.60 -31.60 6.46
N PRO A 70 27.76 -30.57 6.66
CA PRO A 70 26.46 -30.79 7.20
C PRO A 70 25.68 -31.73 6.28
N ASN A 71 25.29 -32.88 6.81
CA ASN A 71 24.33 -33.76 6.17
C ASN A 71 23.04 -32.95 5.92
N THR A 72 22.88 -32.44 4.73
CA THR A 72 21.60 -31.93 4.27
C THR A 72 20.67 -33.13 4.07
N ALA A 73 19.97 -33.51 5.11
CA ALA A 73 18.84 -34.41 5.01
C ALA A 73 17.86 -33.77 3.99
N SER A 74 17.60 -34.49 2.91
CA SER A 74 16.64 -34.10 1.87
C SER A 74 15.29 -33.75 2.56
N PRO A 75 14.66 -32.61 2.28
CA PRO A 75 13.45 -32.16 2.96
C PRO A 75 12.17 -32.93 2.59
N SER A 76 12.29 -34.17 2.17
CA SER A 76 11.22 -34.96 1.52
C SER A 76 10.02 -35.31 2.39
N GLY A 77 10.14 -35.27 3.73
CA GLY A 77 9.03 -35.57 4.66
C GLY A 77 8.16 -34.38 5.06
N CYS A 78 8.63 -33.14 4.86
CA CYS A 78 7.97 -31.93 5.32
C CYS A 78 7.19 -31.19 4.20
N ILE A 79 7.19 -31.70 2.98
CA ILE A 79 6.41 -31.21 1.86
C ILE A 79 5.31 -32.23 1.57
N ASN A 80 4.06 -31.80 1.64
CA ASN A 80 2.89 -32.64 1.44
C ASN A 80 1.93 -32.01 0.41
N TYR A 81 1.17 -32.84 -0.28
CA TYR A 81 0.12 -32.41 -1.18
C TYR A 81 -1.22 -33.01 -0.79
N ASN A 82 -2.22 -32.17 -0.70
CA ASN A 82 -3.62 -32.59 -0.48
C ASN A 82 -4.38 -32.50 -1.81
N PRO A 83 -4.72 -33.60 -2.46
CA PRO A 83 -5.39 -33.59 -3.76
C PRO A 83 -6.83 -33.09 -3.69
N SER A 84 -7.55 -33.27 -2.56
CA SER A 84 -8.94 -32.84 -2.42
C SER A 84 -9.09 -31.31 -2.42
N THR A 85 -8.10 -30.58 -1.89
CA THR A 85 -8.07 -29.12 -1.86
C THR A 85 -7.07 -28.53 -2.86
N ARG A 86 -6.34 -29.38 -3.60
CA ARG A 86 -5.24 -28.98 -4.48
C ARG A 86 -4.25 -28.05 -3.75
N THR A 87 -3.78 -28.48 -2.60
CA THR A 87 -2.93 -27.65 -1.73
C THR A 87 -1.60 -28.32 -1.45
N ILE A 88 -0.52 -27.64 -1.76
CA ILE A 88 0.85 -27.96 -1.35
C ILE A 88 1.08 -27.35 0.02
N ILE A 89 1.61 -28.12 0.96
CA ILE A 89 1.94 -27.67 2.32
C ILE A 89 3.43 -27.84 2.53
N VAL A 90 4.13 -26.74 2.82
CA VAL A 90 5.55 -26.68 3.19
C VAL A 90 5.64 -26.45 4.69
N SER A 91 6.19 -27.45 5.40
CA SER A 91 6.37 -27.43 6.87
C SER A 91 7.81 -27.75 7.30
N CYS A 92 8.77 -27.53 6.41
CA CYS A 92 10.18 -27.84 6.63
C CYS A 92 10.80 -26.93 7.69
N SER A 93 11.64 -27.48 8.54
CA SER A 93 12.45 -26.74 9.51
C SER A 93 13.63 -26.01 8.88
N SER A 94 14.10 -26.48 7.72
CA SER A 94 15.07 -25.78 6.86
C SER A 94 14.34 -25.07 5.72
N PRO A 95 14.88 -23.97 5.18
CA PRO A 95 14.28 -23.30 4.05
C PRO A 95 14.10 -24.22 2.84
N ALA A 96 12.90 -24.24 2.28
CA ALA A 96 12.56 -25.00 1.07
C ALA A 96 12.51 -24.08 -0.16
N ARG A 97 12.58 -24.66 -1.37
CA ARG A 97 12.50 -24.00 -2.67
C ARG A 97 11.44 -24.64 -3.56
N LEU A 98 11.15 -24.04 -4.70
CA LEU A 98 10.26 -24.66 -5.69
C LEU A 98 10.83 -25.98 -6.23
N SER A 99 12.14 -26.07 -6.41
CA SER A 99 12.83 -27.30 -6.79
C SER A 99 12.66 -28.43 -5.76
N ASP A 100 12.61 -28.14 -4.47
CA ASP A 100 12.36 -29.14 -3.43
C ASP A 100 10.92 -29.68 -3.49
N ILE A 101 9.97 -28.79 -3.79
CA ILE A 101 8.57 -29.16 -4.00
C ILE A 101 8.44 -30.05 -5.23
N ASP A 102 9.05 -29.68 -6.34
CA ASP A 102 9.06 -30.47 -7.59
C ASP A 102 9.68 -31.85 -7.37
N ASN A 103 10.85 -31.91 -6.74
CA ASN A 103 11.54 -33.14 -6.36
C ASN A 103 10.72 -34.04 -5.42
N LYS A 104 9.82 -33.49 -4.65
CA LYS A 104 8.93 -34.26 -3.76
C LYS A 104 7.69 -34.78 -4.48
N LEU A 105 7.06 -33.93 -5.27
CA LEU A 105 5.75 -34.22 -5.85
C LEU A 105 5.87 -35.07 -7.13
N HIS A 106 6.85 -34.79 -7.97
CA HIS A 106 7.02 -35.37 -9.30
C HIS A 106 5.74 -35.33 -10.14
N ASP A 107 4.94 -34.22 -9.98
CA ASP A 107 3.66 -34.06 -10.64
C ASP A 107 3.57 -32.70 -11.34
N SER A 108 3.86 -32.70 -12.63
CA SER A 108 3.82 -31.51 -13.48
C SER A 108 2.41 -30.93 -13.68
N SER A 109 1.36 -31.63 -13.29
CA SER A 109 -0.01 -31.11 -13.31
C SER A 109 -0.27 -30.15 -12.13
N ILE A 110 0.59 -30.17 -11.11
CA ILE A 110 0.51 -29.39 -9.88
C ILE A 110 1.56 -28.27 -9.88
N LEU A 111 2.84 -28.63 -10.06
CA LEU A 111 3.96 -27.71 -10.19
C LEU A 111 4.82 -28.18 -11.37
N ALA A 112 4.86 -27.39 -12.43
CA ALA A 112 5.60 -27.72 -13.63
C ALA A 112 6.78 -26.77 -13.83
N LYS A 113 7.97 -27.32 -14.00
CA LYS A 113 9.13 -26.58 -14.49
C LYS A 113 9.02 -26.47 -16.00
N GLN A 114 8.65 -25.30 -16.52
CA GLN A 114 8.38 -25.07 -17.93
C GLN A 114 9.65 -24.87 -18.78
N SER A 115 10.75 -24.48 -18.13
CA SER A 115 12.04 -24.35 -18.81
C SER A 115 13.20 -24.56 -17.85
N THR A 116 14.37 -24.93 -18.37
CA THR A 116 15.63 -25.01 -17.62
C THR A 116 16.02 -23.66 -17.00
N ASN A 117 15.49 -22.57 -17.52
CA ASN A 117 15.77 -21.21 -17.06
C ASN A 117 14.95 -20.78 -15.84
N GLY A 118 14.35 -21.71 -15.07
CA GLY A 118 13.64 -21.39 -13.83
C GLY A 118 12.27 -20.76 -14.04
N VAL A 119 11.56 -21.12 -15.13
CA VAL A 119 10.14 -20.75 -15.30
C VAL A 119 9.28 -21.86 -14.74
N TRP A 120 8.47 -21.53 -13.75
CA TRP A 120 7.57 -22.45 -13.07
C TRP A 120 6.10 -22.11 -13.35
N PHE A 121 5.27 -23.15 -13.39
CA PHE A 121 3.81 -23.01 -13.45
C PHE A 121 3.19 -23.74 -12.25
N LEU A 122 2.58 -22.98 -11.35
CA LEU A 122 1.89 -23.47 -10.15
C LEU A 122 0.39 -23.54 -10.42
N ASN A 123 -0.18 -24.75 -10.30
CA ASN A 123 -1.59 -25.02 -10.51
C ASN A 123 -2.23 -25.60 -9.23
N ALA A 124 -1.89 -25.02 -8.08
CA ALA A 124 -2.34 -25.42 -6.76
C ALA A 124 -2.24 -24.24 -5.78
N ASN A 125 -2.90 -24.35 -4.63
CA ASN A 125 -2.59 -23.52 -3.48
C ASN A 125 -1.23 -23.90 -2.90
N LEU A 126 -0.53 -22.93 -2.32
CA LEU A 126 0.76 -23.13 -1.68
C LEU A 126 0.70 -22.55 -0.26
N VAL A 127 0.74 -23.40 0.75
CA VAL A 127 0.70 -23.04 2.17
C VAL A 127 2.10 -23.17 2.75
N ILE A 128 2.61 -22.09 3.32
CA ILE A 128 3.82 -22.07 4.12
C ILE A 128 3.40 -22.16 5.59
N ALA A 129 3.61 -23.30 6.20
CA ALA A 129 3.18 -23.56 7.57
C ALA A 129 3.97 -22.75 8.60
N LYS A 130 3.43 -22.60 9.80
CA LYS A 130 4.12 -21.93 10.91
C LYS A 130 5.49 -22.55 11.17
N GLY A 131 6.49 -21.71 11.35
CA GLY A 131 7.89 -22.12 11.53
C GLY A 131 8.64 -22.54 10.26
N ALA A 132 7.94 -22.71 9.14
CA ALA A 132 8.57 -23.01 7.87
C ALA A 132 9.01 -21.74 7.13
N THR A 133 10.01 -21.90 6.26
CA THR A 133 10.46 -20.84 5.35
C THR A 133 10.46 -21.36 3.91
N LEU A 134 9.88 -20.59 3.00
CA LEU A 134 9.98 -20.83 1.56
C LEU A 134 10.78 -19.70 0.92
N HIS A 135 11.75 -20.08 0.11
CA HIS A 135 12.50 -19.18 -0.77
C HIS A 135 12.02 -19.33 -2.20
N ILE A 136 11.61 -18.23 -2.80
CA ILE A 136 11.34 -18.10 -4.24
C ILE A 136 12.33 -17.07 -4.76
N ASP A 137 13.50 -17.53 -5.18
CA ASP A 137 14.58 -16.63 -5.57
C ASP A 137 15.32 -17.12 -6.83
N SER A 138 16.23 -16.29 -7.32
CA SER A 138 16.95 -16.51 -8.58
C SER A 138 17.85 -17.77 -8.59
N THR A 139 17.99 -18.48 -7.48
CA THR A 139 18.75 -19.75 -7.43
C THR A 139 18.11 -20.82 -8.30
N ASP A 140 16.77 -20.94 -8.26
CA ASP A 140 16.04 -21.95 -9.05
C ASP A 140 14.83 -21.35 -9.81
N THR A 141 14.49 -20.10 -9.55
CA THR A 141 13.29 -19.45 -10.08
C THR A 141 13.63 -18.13 -10.74
N LYS A 142 13.18 -17.92 -11.98
CA LYS A 142 13.15 -16.61 -12.64
C LYS A 142 11.73 -16.08 -12.74
N TRP A 143 10.78 -16.97 -12.96
CA TRP A 143 9.38 -16.60 -13.13
C TRP A 143 8.47 -17.67 -12.56
N LEU A 144 7.66 -17.32 -11.58
CA LEU A 144 6.57 -18.13 -11.08
C LEU A 144 5.25 -17.64 -11.70
N LYS A 145 4.67 -18.46 -12.55
CA LYS A 145 3.34 -18.29 -13.11
C LYS A 145 2.34 -19.04 -12.22
N ILE A 146 1.37 -18.34 -11.67
CA ILE A 146 0.33 -18.96 -10.85
C ILE A 146 -0.95 -19.06 -11.68
N SER A 147 -1.49 -20.26 -11.82
CA SER A 147 -2.68 -20.52 -12.60
C SER A 147 -3.86 -19.70 -12.12
N SER A 148 -4.52 -19.02 -13.04
CA SER A 148 -5.81 -18.39 -12.84
C SER A 148 -6.87 -19.21 -13.59
N LYS A 149 -7.74 -19.85 -12.87
CA LYS A 149 -8.87 -20.55 -13.46
C LYS A 149 -9.97 -19.57 -13.86
N VAL A 150 -9.73 -18.86 -14.96
CA VAL A 150 -10.80 -18.08 -15.59
C VAL A 150 -11.74 -19.03 -16.30
N THR A 151 -12.82 -19.39 -15.65
CA THR A 151 -13.90 -20.08 -16.35
C THR A 151 -14.70 -19.05 -17.14
N HIS A 152 -14.64 -19.12 -18.45
CA HIS A 152 -15.46 -18.32 -19.38
C HIS A 152 -16.97 -18.69 -19.33
N ALA A 153 -17.37 -19.54 -18.42
CA ALA A 153 -18.75 -19.95 -18.25
C ALA A 153 -19.45 -19.01 -17.26
N GLY A 154 -20.47 -18.30 -17.78
CA GLY A 154 -21.25 -17.26 -17.09
C GLY A 154 -21.46 -17.45 -15.60
N ILE A 155 -21.40 -16.35 -14.95
CA ILE A 155 -21.81 -15.88 -13.60
C ILE A 155 -21.99 -16.90 -12.45
N ALA A 156 -22.16 -18.18 -12.66
CA ALA A 156 -22.72 -19.08 -11.64
C ALA A 156 -21.71 -19.92 -10.84
N LYS A 157 -20.46 -20.10 -11.27
CA LYS A 157 -19.44 -20.85 -10.49
C LYS A 157 -18.04 -20.34 -10.82
N ILE A 158 -17.65 -19.26 -10.22
CA ILE A 158 -16.26 -18.81 -10.23
C ILE A 158 -15.46 -19.81 -9.37
N ALA A 159 -14.54 -20.55 -9.98
CA ALA A 159 -13.60 -21.36 -9.23
C ALA A 159 -12.72 -20.42 -8.38
N PRO A 160 -12.44 -20.74 -7.11
CA PRO A 160 -11.59 -19.91 -6.27
C PRO A 160 -10.21 -19.78 -6.89
N ALA A 161 -9.61 -18.60 -6.76
CA ALA A 161 -8.23 -18.36 -7.16
C ALA A 161 -7.28 -19.22 -6.33
N TYR A 162 -6.14 -19.58 -6.91
CA TYR A 162 -5.05 -20.16 -6.11
C TYR A 162 -4.40 -19.10 -5.25
N ILE A 163 -3.89 -19.53 -4.10
CA ILE A 163 -3.38 -18.68 -3.03
C ILE A 163 -1.96 -19.13 -2.67
N ILE A 164 -1.05 -18.19 -2.48
CA ILE A 164 0.13 -18.40 -1.65
C ILE A 164 -0.24 -17.90 -0.25
N ASP A 165 -0.43 -18.85 0.67
CA ASP A 165 -0.94 -18.64 2.02
C ASP A 165 0.18 -18.80 3.03
N VAL A 166 0.56 -17.70 3.71
CA VAL A 166 1.78 -17.62 4.50
C VAL A 166 1.47 -17.56 5.98
N HIS A 167 1.74 -18.65 6.69
CA HIS A 167 1.74 -18.73 8.16
C HIS A 167 3.15 -18.79 8.74
N GLY A 168 4.15 -19.03 7.93
CA GLY A 168 5.58 -19.04 8.25
C GLY A 168 6.32 -17.81 7.73
N SER A 169 7.42 -18.04 7.03
CA SER A 169 8.20 -17.02 6.34
C SER A 169 8.21 -17.26 4.83
N LEU A 170 8.11 -16.18 4.06
CA LEU A 170 8.28 -16.21 2.61
C LEU A 170 9.35 -15.20 2.19
N LYS A 171 10.34 -15.65 1.44
CA LYS A 171 11.41 -14.81 0.90
C LYS A 171 11.35 -14.85 -0.63
N ILE A 172 11.05 -13.70 -1.22
CA ILE A 172 10.97 -13.50 -2.67
C ILE A 172 12.11 -12.56 -3.06
N ASP A 173 13.02 -13.00 -3.91
CA ASP A 173 14.14 -12.17 -4.35
C ASP A 173 14.51 -12.39 -5.81
N SER A 174 14.61 -11.30 -6.56
CA SER A 174 15.12 -11.28 -7.94
C SER A 174 14.34 -12.19 -8.89
N VAL A 175 13.01 -12.23 -8.75
CA VAL A 175 12.10 -13.06 -9.55
C VAL A 175 10.89 -12.27 -10.07
N LYS A 176 10.20 -12.89 -11.01
CA LYS A 176 8.88 -12.43 -11.48
C LYS A 176 7.79 -13.38 -10.96
N ILE A 177 6.71 -12.83 -10.38
CA ILE A 177 5.52 -13.59 -9.97
C ILE A 177 4.28 -12.98 -10.62
N THR A 178 3.50 -13.79 -11.33
CA THR A 178 2.29 -13.32 -12.02
C THR A 178 1.18 -14.35 -12.01
N SER A 179 -0.04 -13.89 -12.21
CA SER A 179 -1.10 -14.78 -12.67
C SER A 179 -0.78 -15.30 -14.08
N TRP A 180 -1.39 -16.43 -14.43
CA TRP A 180 -1.30 -16.99 -15.77
C TRP A 180 -2.60 -17.73 -16.13
N ASP A 181 -3.18 -17.37 -17.27
CA ASP A 181 -4.29 -18.11 -17.86
C ASP A 181 -3.74 -19.09 -18.90
N PRO A 182 -3.73 -20.40 -18.60
CA PRO A 182 -3.20 -21.39 -19.53
C PRO A 182 -4.04 -21.53 -20.82
N THR A 183 -5.30 -21.10 -20.79
CA THR A 183 -6.19 -21.18 -21.96
C THR A 183 -5.79 -20.17 -23.03
N THR A 184 -5.46 -18.96 -22.60
CA THR A 184 -5.05 -17.88 -23.51
C THR A 184 -3.53 -17.79 -23.65
N ASN A 185 -2.80 -18.55 -22.84
CA ASN A 185 -1.35 -18.49 -22.71
C ASN A 185 -0.83 -17.06 -22.48
N TYR A 186 -1.49 -16.35 -21.55
CA TYR A 186 -1.23 -14.95 -21.21
C TYR A 186 -1.49 -14.68 -19.72
N TYR A 187 -1.20 -13.47 -19.26
CA TYR A 187 -1.60 -13.05 -17.91
C TYR A 187 -3.11 -13.15 -17.76
N ALA A 188 -3.58 -13.53 -16.59
CA ALA A 188 -5.00 -13.50 -16.31
C ALA A 188 -5.47 -12.05 -16.17
N ILE A 189 -6.21 -11.62 -17.16
CA ILE A 189 -6.89 -10.33 -17.19
C ILE A 189 -8.39 -10.55 -17.07
N THR A 190 -9.07 -9.63 -16.40
CA THR A 190 -10.53 -9.68 -16.26
C THR A 190 -11.22 -9.42 -17.60
N ASN A 191 -12.39 -9.99 -17.82
CA ASN A 191 -13.25 -9.81 -19.01
C ASN A 191 -12.76 -10.40 -20.34
N GLY A 192 -11.77 -11.26 -20.34
CA GLY A 192 -11.24 -11.84 -21.59
C GLY A 192 -10.55 -10.83 -22.52
N SER A 193 -10.49 -9.56 -22.15
CA SER A 193 -9.71 -8.54 -22.84
C SER A 193 -8.24 -8.61 -22.43
N ARG A 194 -7.36 -8.34 -23.39
CA ARG A 194 -5.91 -8.30 -23.17
C ARG A 194 -5.36 -6.88 -23.05
N THR A 195 -6.22 -5.88 -22.96
CA THR A 195 -5.80 -4.48 -22.82
C THR A 195 -5.50 -4.17 -21.36
N GLU A 196 -4.47 -3.37 -21.11
CA GLU A 196 -4.09 -2.97 -19.76
C GLU A 196 -5.21 -2.22 -19.03
N SER A 197 -6.10 -1.56 -19.77
CA SER A 197 -7.25 -0.84 -19.22
C SER A 197 -8.33 -1.74 -18.63
N ASP A 198 -8.39 -3.01 -19.03
CA ASP A 198 -9.48 -3.93 -18.63
C ASP A 198 -9.17 -4.76 -17.39
N VAL A 199 -8.01 -4.56 -16.78
CA VAL A 199 -7.53 -5.31 -15.60
C VAL A 199 -8.48 -5.19 -14.40
N PHE A 200 -9.40 -4.23 -14.42
CA PHE A 200 -10.13 -3.78 -13.23
C PHE A 200 -11.63 -3.88 -13.30
N ILE A 201 -12.17 -4.52 -14.31
CA ILE A 201 -13.62 -4.68 -14.39
C ILE A 201 -13.97 -6.07 -13.87
N PHE A 202 -14.77 -6.10 -12.83
CA PHE A 202 -15.42 -7.22 -12.14
C PHE A 202 -15.12 -8.64 -12.65
N GLY A 203 -14.45 -9.45 -11.85
CA GLY A 203 -14.92 -10.79 -11.76
C GLY A 203 -14.04 -11.96 -12.13
N ALA A 204 -12.83 -11.85 -12.67
CA ALA A 204 -12.00 -13.05 -12.78
C ALA A 204 -11.12 -13.18 -11.53
N PRO A 205 -11.24 -14.27 -10.77
CA PRO A 205 -10.39 -14.48 -9.61
C PRO A 205 -8.96 -14.71 -10.07
N ARG A 206 -8.10 -13.75 -9.78
CA ARG A 206 -6.65 -13.88 -9.99
C ARG A 206 -6.00 -14.39 -8.71
N PRO A 207 -4.91 -15.17 -8.80
CA PRO A 207 -4.17 -15.60 -7.63
C PRO A 207 -3.68 -14.42 -6.81
N TYR A 208 -3.38 -14.67 -5.54
CA TYR A 208 -2.88 -13.66 -4.63
C TYR A 208 -1.97 -14.26 -3.56
N ILE A 209 -1.23 -13.39 -2.89
CA ILE A 209 -0.36 -13.72 -1.76
C ILE A 209 -0.98 -13.12 -0.51
N VAL A 210 -1.18 -13.94 0.51
CA VAL A 210 -1.70 -13.50 1.80
C VAL A 210 -0.81 -13.97 2.95
N VAL A 211 -0.44 -13.02 3.82
CA VAL A 211 0.25 -13.29 5.08
C VAL A 211 -0.79 -13.29 6.18
N GLU A 212 -0.94 -14.42 6.82
CA GLU A 212 -2.03 -14.70 7.75
C GLU A 212 -1.73 -14.24 9.18
N ASN A 213 -2.80 -14.14 9.96
CA ASN A 213 -2.72 -13.77 11.36
C ASN A 213 -1.79 -14.71 12.11
N ASN A 214 -0.89 -14.11 12.90
CA ASN A 214 0.14 -14.84 13.66
C ASN A 214 1.09 -15.67 12.79
N ALA A 215 1.38 -15.22 11.57
CA ALA A 215 2.52 -15.73 10.82
C ALA A 215 3.79 -15.60 11.67
N THR A 216 4.59 -16.67 11.69
CA THR A 216 5.72 -16.78 12.63
C THR A 216 7.01 -16.12 12.12
N GLY A 217 6.98 -15.52 10.94
CA GLY A 217 8.13 -14.83 10.35
C GLY A 217 7.71 -13.75 9.37
N THR A 218 8.70 -13.16 8.72
CA THR A 218 8.49 -12.09 7.74
C THR A 218 8.21 -12.64 6.34
N THR A 219 7.47 -11.86 5.56
CA THR A 219 7.38 -12.04 4.12
C THR A 219 8.09 -10.87 3.47
N ASP A 220 9.30 -11.13 2.98
CA ASP A 220 10.12 -10.11 2.34
C ASP A 220 10.10 -10.30 0.82
N ILE A 221 9.91 -9.20 0.11
CA ILE A 221 9.94 -9.16 -1.35
C ILE A 221 10.99 -8.14 -1.74
N THR A 222 11.96 -8.58 -2.53
CA THR A 222 13.07 -7.71 -2.94
C THR A 222 13.43 -7.93 -4.41
N ASN A 223 13.79 -6.84 -5.11
CA ASN A 223 14.31 -6.87 -6.47
C ASN A 223 13.42 -7.62 -7.48
N SER A 224 12.11 -7.64 -7.24
CA SER A 224 11.18 -8.55 -7.93
C SER A 224 10.08 -7.82 -8.70
N GLU A 225 9.47 -8.51 -9.64
CA GLU A 225 8.27 -8.06 -10.34
C GLU A 225 7.07 -8.86 -9.84
N ILE A 226 6.10 -8.18 -9.25
CA ILE A 226 4.82 -8.75 -8.79
C ILE A 226 3.70 -8.14 -9.62
N ALA A 227 3.04 -8.93 -10.45
CA ALA A 227 2.07 -8.37 -11.37
C ALA A 227 0.85 -9.27 -11.63
N TYR A 228 -0.26 -8.65 -12.01
CA TYR A 228 -1.51 -9.30 -12.39
C TYR A 228 -2.11 -10.19 -11.28
N LEU A 229 -1.89 -9.84 -10.02
CA LEU A 229 -2.42 -10.54 -8.87
C LEU A 229 -3.62 -9.81 -8.27
N GLY A 230 -4.50 -10.57 -7.60
CA GLY A 230 -5.64 -10.04 -6.88
C GLY A 230 -6.79 -9.59 -7.78
N TYR A 231 -7.95 -9.41 -7.16
CA TYR A 231 -9.20 -9.00 -7.80
C TYR A 231 -10.13 -8.38 -6.76
N GLU A 232 -11.18 -7.71 -7.22
CA GLU A 232 -12.18 -7.19 -6.31
C GLU A 232 -12.97 -8.33 -5.65
N GLN A 233 -12.84 -8.45 -4.34
CA GLN A 233 -13.61 -9.38 -3.52
C GLN A 233 -14.57 -8.62 -2.61
N GLY A 234 -15.85 -8.80 -2.78
CA GLY A 234 -16.84 -8.07 -1.99
C GLY A 234 -16.80 -8.32 -0.48
N LYS A 235 -16.43 -9.52 -0.01
CA LYS A 235 -16.47 -9.89 1.43
C LYS A 235 -15.36 -10.85 1.89
N HIS A 236 -14.42 -11.24 1.06
CA HIS A 236 -13.41 -12.23 1.42
C HIS A 236 -12.05 -11.58 1.69
N ARG A 237 -11.33 -12.07 2.70
CA ARG A 237 -9.98 -11.60 3.03
C ARG A 237 -8.99 -12.02 1.93
N GLY A 238 -8.01 -11.18 1.66
CA GLY A 238 -6.78 -11.56 0.98
C GLY A 238 -6.76 -11.40 -0.54
N GLY A 239 -7.89 -11.28 -1.23
CA GLY A 239 -7.92 -11.25 -2.69
C GLY A 239 -7.33 -10.00 -3.35
N THR A 240 -6.75 -9.09 -2.58
CA THR A 240 -6.31 -7.77 -3.06
C THR A 240 -5.00 -7.80 -3.86
N GLY A 241 -4.28 -8.89 -3.87
CA GLY A 241 -3.01 -9.07 -4.60
C GLY A 241 -1.88 -9.44 -3.67
N LEU A 242 -1.41 -8.51 -2.85
CA LEU A 242 -0.44 -8.72 -1.78
C LEU A 242 -1.03 -8.17 -0.49
N SER A 243 -1.27 -9.04 0.48
CA SER A 243 -1.98 -8.69 1.71
C SER A 243 -1.32 -9.26 2.96
N TYR A 244 -1.33 -8.49 4.04
CA TYR A 244 -0.82 -8.88 5.36
C TYR A 244 -1.90 -8.63 6.40
N TYR A 245 -2.28 -9.67 7.15
CA TYR A 245 -3.33 -9.61 8.18
C TYR A 245 -2.78 -10.01 9.55
N TYR A 246 -2.48 -9.03 10.41
CA TYR A 246 -1.94 -9.27 11.77
C TYR A 246 -0.75 -10.24 11.81
N GLY A 247 0.06 -10.24 10.75
CA GLY A 247 1.23 -11.10 10.61
C GLY A 247 2.24 -10.49 9.66
N GLY A 248 3.47 -10.96 9.75
CA GLY A 248 4.58 -10.46 8.95
C GLY A 248 5.14 -9.12 9.43
N ASP A 249 5.01 -8.81 10.72
CA ASP A 249 5.65 -7.62 11.31
C ASP A 249 7.14 -7.58 10.99
N GLY A 250 7.64 -6.39 10.62
CA GLY A 250 9.02 -6.19 10.20
C GLY A 250 9.34 -6.65 8.77
N SER A 251 8.35 -7.06 7.98
CA SER A 251 8.54 -7.41 6.57
C SER A 251 9.05 -6.25 5.72
N ILE A 252 9.74 -6.57 4.63
CA ILE A 252 10.38 -5.60 3.74
C ILE A 252 9.86 -5.79 2.32
N LEU A 253 9.46 -4.66 1.68
CA LEU A 253 9.24 -4.54 0.24
C LEU A 253 10.27 -3.57 -0.29
N ARG A 254 11.21 -4.04 -1.14
CA ARG A 254 12.33 -3.20 -1.57
C ARG A 254 12.75 -3.46 -3.02
N ASN A 255 12.92 -2.38 -3.80
CA ASN A 255 13.36 -2.42 -5.18
C ASN A 255 12.44 -3.23 -6.09
N ASP A 256 11.16 -3.28 -5.80
CA ASP A 256 10.19 -4.09 -6.52
C ASP A 256 9.45 -3.26 -7.58
N ASN A 257 9.00 -3.94 -8.64
CA ASN A 257 8.06 -3.42 -9.61
C ASN A 257 6.70 -4.12 -9.42
N ILE A 258 5.79 -3.45 -8.73
CA ILE A 258 4.45 -3.98 -8.40
C ILE A 258 3.42 -3.29 -9.29
N HIS A 259 2.74 -4.05 -10.16
CA HIS A 259 1.82 -3.44 -11.12
C HIS A 259 0.68 -4.35 -11.56
N HIS A 260 -0.41 -3.73 -12.05
CA HIS A 260 -1.60 -4.45 -12.50
C HIS A 260 -2.16 -5.41 -11.46
N VAL A 261 -1.95 -5.12 -10.20
CA VAL A 261 -2.55 -5.81 -9.04
C VAL A 261 -3.83 -5.10 -8.63
N TYR A 262 -4.68 -5.70 -7.81
CA TYR A 262 -5.87 -4.97 -7.36
C TYR A 262 -5.50 -3.88 -6.35
N PHE A 263 -4.73 -4.20 -5.29
CA PHE A 263 -3.96 -3.24 -4.48
C PHE A 263 -2.47 -3.56 -4.60
N GLY A 264 -1.63 -2.55 -4.72
CA GLY A 264 -0.18 -2.76 -4.72
C GLY A 264 0.29 -3.40 -3.42
N LEU A 265 -0.23 -2.95 -2.29
CA LEU A 265 -0.09 -3.56 -0.98
C LEU A 265 -1.33 -3.25 -0.14
N TYR A 266 -1.81 -4.22 0.61
CA TYR A 266 -2.80 -4.05 1.67
C TYR A 266 -2.27 -4.60 2.99
N THR A 267 -2.38 -3.83 4.07
CA THR A 267 -2.03 -4.32 5.41
C THR A 267 -3.17 -4.09 6.40
N PHE A 268 -3.29 -4.96 7.39
CA PHE A 268 -4.31 -4.88 8.42
C PHE A 268 -3.68 -5.27 9.77
N GLY A 269 -3.45 -4.28 10.64
CA GLY A 269 -2.87 -4.49 11.97
C GLY A 269 -1.42 -4.98 11.95
N VAL A 270 -0.61 -4.48 11.02
CA VAL A 270 0.79 -4.89 10.83
C VAL A 270 1.71 -3.77 11.25
N GLY A 271 2.82 -4.10 11.90
CA GLY A 271 3.82 -3.15 12.38
C GLY A 271 5.18 -3.28 11.73
N HIS A 272 5.97 -2.20 11.85
CA HIS A 272 7.41 -2.17 11.57
C HIS A 272 7.84 -2.53 10.13
N MET A 273 6.91 -2.49 9.15
CA MET A 273 7.27 -2.74 7.75
C MET A 273 8.09 -1.61 7.14
N ILE A 274 8.98 -1.97 6.24
CA ILE A 274 9.75 -1.03 5.41
C ILE A 274 9.36 -1.25 3.95
N ILE A 275 8.84 -0.20 3.31
CA ILE A 275 8.43 -0.18 1.90
C ILE A 275 9.27 0.88 1.21
N GLU A 276 10.30 0.46 0.47
CA GLU A 276 11.27 1.42 -0.06
C GLU A 276 11.77 1.10 -1.48
N ASN A 277 12.04 2.16 -2.24
CA ASN A 277 12.61 2.10 -3.59
C ASN A 277 11.77 1.28 -4.58
N ASN A 278 10.45 1.18 -4.38
CA ASN A 278 9.56 0.41 -5.25
C ASN A 278 8.96 1.29 -6.34
N ILE A 279 8.59 0.67 -7.45
CA ILE A 279 7.71 1.24 -8.48
C ILE A 279 6.35 0.54 -8.35
N ILE A 280 5.30 1.31 -8.01
CA ILE A 280 3.96 0.78 -7.77
C ILE A 280 2.98 1.51 -8.67
N ARG A 281 2.36 0.79 -9.61
CA ARG A 281 1.57 1.44 -10.67
C ARG A 281 0.45 0.57 -11.22
N ASN A 282 -0.50 1.22 -11.87
CA ASN A 282 -1.61 0.56 -12.58
C ASN A 282 -2.39 -0.42 -11.68
N SER A 283 -2.49 -0.12 -10.38
CA SER A 283 -3.32 -0.91 -9.46
C SER A 283 -4.80 -0.64 -9.69
N GLY A 284 -5.64 -1.64 -9.46
CA GLY A 284 -7.09 -1.57 -9.66
C GLY A 284 -7.79 -0.62 -8.73
N LEU A 285 -7.21 -0.34 -7.58
CA LEU A 285 -7.73 0.64 -6.65
C LEU A 285 -6.59 1.47 -6.05
N TYR A 286 -5.89 1.00 -5.03
CA TYR A 286 -4.86 1.78 -4.36
C TYR A 286 -3.44 1.28 -4.70
N GLY A 287 -2.48 2.20 -4.75
CA GLY A 287 -1.07 1.84 -4.84
C GLY A 287 -0.63 1.14 -3.55
N LEU A 288 -0.61 1.87 -2.44
CA LEU A 288 -0.32 1.35 -1.11
C LEU A 288 -1.48 1.67 -0.17
N ASP A 289 -1.99 0.66 0.53
CA ASP A 289 -3.07 0.77 1.51
C ASP A 289 -2.72 0.13 2.86
N PRO A 290 -1.83 0.76 3.65
CA PRO A 290 -1.80 0.51 5.08
C PRO A 290 -3.17 0.79 5.69
N HIS A 291 -3.75 -0.23 6.35
CA HIS A 291 -5.13 -0.17 6.83
C HIS A 291 -5.25 -0.67 8.26
N THR A 292 -6.32 -0.37 8.89
CA THR A 292 -6.77 -0.77 10.23
C THR A 292 -5.65 -1.10 11.21
N ARG A 293 -5.27 -0.13 12.05
CA ARG A 293 -4.27 -0.30 13.12
C ARG A 293 -2.86 -0.67 12.62
N THR A 294 -2.56 -0.49 11.35
CA THR A 294 -1.18 -0.59 10.85
C THR A 294 -0.34 0.52 11.48
N HIS A 295 0.89 0.22 11.88
CA HIS A 295 1.67 1.15 12.69
C HIS A 295 3.20 1.00 12.50
N ASP A 296 3.94 2.02 12.93
CA ASP A 296 5.41 2.03 12.94
C ASP A 296 6.03 1.64 11.58
N MET A 297 5.39 2.09 10.49
CA MET A 297 5.77 1.74 9.11
C MET A 297 6.55 2.88 8.46
N ILE A 298 7.52 2.54 7.62
CA ILE A 298 8.27 3.48 6.80
C ILE A 298 7.96 3.21 5.32
N ILE A 299 7.47 4.24 4.63
CA ILE A 299 7.18 4.24 3.19
C ILE A 299 8.07 5.32 2.57
N ARG A 300 9.15 4.91 1.90
CA ARG A 300 10.14 5.89 1.40
C ARG A 300 10.71 5.58 0.03
N ASN A 301 11.08 6.63 -0.70
CA ASN A 301 11.76 6.55 -1.99
C ASN A 301 10.98 5.73 -3.04
N ASN A 302 9.66 5.59 -2.91
CA ASN A 302 8.85 4.88 -3.87
C ASN A 302 8.37 5.82 -4.98
N THR A 303 8.13 5.27 -6.17
CA THR A 303 7.39 5.94 -7.25
C THR A 303 6.03 5.26 -7.39
N VAL A 304 4.95 6.02 -7.14
CA VAL A 304 3.57 5.49 -7.08
C VAL A 304 2.69 6.27 -8.04
N TYR A 305 2.19 5.61 -9.11
CA TYR A 305 1.48 6.35 -10.17
C TYR A 305 0.48 5.49 -10.95
N ASP A 306 -0.41 6.17 -11.69
CA ASP A 306 -1.43 5.55 -12.57
C ASP A 306 -2.32 4.52 -11.85
N ASN A 307 -2.53 4.66 -10.54
CA ASN A 307 -3.46 3.81 -9.81
C ASN A 307 -4.88 4.33 -9.93
N LYS A 308 -5.87 3.44 -10.01
CA LYS A 308 -7.29 3.80 -10.24
C LYS A 308 -7.97 4.44 -9.03
N GLY A 309 -7.29 4.51 -7.91
CA GLY A 309 -7.73 5.18 -6.68
C GLY A 309 -6.67 6.11 -6.15
N ILE A 310 -6.24 5.88 -4.92
CA ILE A 310 -5.26 6.71 -4.20
C ILE A 310 -3.86 6.10 -4.37
N GLY A 311 -2.84 6.95 -4.52
CA GLY A 311 -1.46 6.51 -4.59
C GLY A 311 -1.02 5.84 -3.30
N ILE A 312 -0.98 6.58 -2.19
CA ILE A 312 -0.63 6.09 -0.85
C ILE A 312 -1.74 6.52 0.11
N ILE A 313 -2.44 5.57 0.71
CA ILE A 313 -3.45 5.84 1.74
C ILE A 313 -3.09 5.08 3.01
N CYS A 314 -3.21 5.76 4.16
CA CYS A 314 -3.22 5.08 5.45
C CYS A 314 -4.57 5.34 6.11
N SER A 315 -5.27 4.27 6.49
CA SER A 315 -6.69 4.34 6.83
C SER A 315 -7.07 3.53 8.06
N LEU A 316 -7.98 4.08 8.85
CA LEU A 316 -8.65 3.43 9.98
C LEU A 316 -7.72 3.07 11.14
N ASN A 317 -7.45 4.09 11.97
CA ASN A 317 -6.64 4.00 13.19
C ASN A 317 -5.16 3.62 12.95
N CYS A 318 -4.58 3.98 11.81
CA CYS A 318 -3.14 3.85 11.60
C CYS A 318 -2.38 4.91 12.41
N TYR A 319 -1.17 4.60 12.87
CA TYR A 319 -0.36 5.54 13.64
C TYR A 319 1.15 5.31 13.46
N ASN A 320 1.95 6.35 13.73
CA ASN A 320 3.41 6.33 13.61
C ASN A 320 3.90 5.89 12.20
N ILE A 321 3.20 6.34 11.16
CA ILE A 321 3.59 6.07 9.78
C ILE A 321 4.47 7.21 9.26
N VAL A 322 5.60 6.88 8.65
CA VAL A 322 6.48 7.84 7.98
C VAL A 322 6.40 7.65 6.47
N ILE A 323 5.90 8.66 5.76
CA ILE A 323 5.82 8.71 4.29
C ILE A 323 6.80 9.77 3.81
N GLU A 324 7.96 9.35 3.27
CA GLU A 324 9.02 10.30 2.97
C GLU A 324 9.72 10.04 1.63
N ASN A 325 10.14 11.12 0.97
CA ASN A 325 10.92 11.06 -0.28
C ASN A 325 10.24 10.26 -1.41
N ASN A 326 8.92 10.10 -1.37
CA ASN A 326 8.19 9.40 -2.43
C ASN A 326 7.87 10.35 -3.58
N LYS A 327 7.82 9.80 -4.79
CA LYS A 327 7.28 10.45 -5.98
C LYS A 327 5.91 9.87 -6.28
N VAL A 328 4.85 10.67 -6.14
CA VAL A 328 3.45 10.22 -6.26
C VAL A 328 2.75 11.07 -7.31
N HIS A 329 2.18 10.44 -8.34
CA HIS A 329 1.58 11.21 -9.43
C HIS A 329 0.56 10.44 -10.26
N ASP A 330 -0.32 11.17 -10.93
CA ASP A 330 -1.27 10.64 -11.90
C ASP A 330 -2.21 9.55 -11.35
N ASN A 331 -2.52 9.58 -10.04
CA ASN A 331 -3.49 8.68 -9.44
C ASN A 331 -4.90 9.27 -9.55
N ALA A 332 -5.93 8.41 -9.60
CA ALA A 332 -7.27 8.88 -9.97
C ALA A 332 -8.01 9.64 -8.86
N ALA A 333 -7.61 9.53 -7.58
CA ALA A 333 -8.35 10.14 -6.47
C ALA A 333 -7.50 11.10 -5.61
N SER A 334 -6.36 10.66 -5.13
CA SER A 334 -5.44 11.49 -4.34
C SER A 334 -4.02 10.93 -4.41
N GLY A 335 -3.02 11.78 -4.23
CA GLY A 335 -1.63 11.33 -4.15
C GLY A 335 -1.37 10.61 -2.82
N ILE A 336 -1.40 11.36 -1.70
CA ILE A 336 -1.21 10.83 -0.35
C ILE A 336 -2.44 11.14 0.49
N MET A 337 -2.98 10.15 1.21
CA MET A 337 -4.17 10.33 2.05
C MET A 337 -3.97 9.81 3.47
N PHE A 338 -4.24 10.67 4.43
CA PHE A 338 -4.42 10.35 5.85
C PHE A 338 -5.91 10.19 6.10
N SER A 339 -6.37 9.02 6.53
CA SER A 339 -7.80 8.72 6.56
C SER A 339 -8.26 8.01 7.83
N ARG A 340 -9.43 8.41 8.31
CA ARG A 340 -10.19 7.72 9.35
C ARG A 340 -9.36 7.41 10.61
N ASN A 341 -9.03 8.49 11.36
CA ASN A 341 -8.28 8.45 12.60
C ASN A 341 -6.81 7.98 12.44
N MET A 342 -6.15 8.39 11.35
CA MET A 342 -4.70 8.29 11.27
C MET A 342 -4.07 9.35 12.17
N THR A 343 -3.10 8.95 13.01
CA THR A 343 -2.50 9.82 14.02
C THR A 343 -0.99 9.69 14.11
N SER A 344 -0.33 10.70 14.71
CA SER A 344 1.11 10.68 15.03
C SER A 344 2.01 10.31 13.85
N SER A 345 1.58 10.68 12.63
CA SER A 345 2.20 10.26 11.39
C SER A 345 2.76 11.45 10.61
N ILE A 346 3.68 11.16 9.72
CA ILE A 346 4.45 12.19 9.02
C ILE A 346 4.40 11.93 7.50
N ALA A 347 4.13 13.01 6.72
CA ALA A 347 4.45 13.04 5.29
C ALA A 347 5.45 14.16 5.04
N ARG A 348 6.66 13.81 4.57
CA ARG A 348 7.72 14.80 4.34
C ARG A 348 8.57 14.52 3.10
N ASN A 349 9.09 15.59 2.51
CA ASN A 349 10.01 15.51 1.37
C ASN A 349 9.43 14.75 0.15
N ASN A 350 8.11 14.61 0.07
CA ASN A 350 7.48 13.94 -1.07
C ASN A 350 7.31 14.91 -2.23
N ILE A 351 7.37 14.39 -3.45
CA ILE A 351 7.02 15.08 -4.69
C ILE A 351 5.67 14.52 -5.16
N VAL A 352 4.63 15.35 -5.14
CA VAL A 352 3.25 14.95 -5.46
C VAL A 352 2.72 15.84 -6.59
N TYR A 353 2.25 15.26 -7.70
CA TYR A 353 1.73 16.10 -8.79
C TYR A 353 0.67 15.40 -9.64
N ASN A 354 -0.09 16.21 -10.40
CA ASN A 354 -1.18 15.76 -11.27
C ASN A 354 -2.25 14.91 -10.54
N GLU A 355 -2.55 15.25 -9.29
CA GLU A 355 -3.54 14.56 -8.49
C GLU A 355 -4.85 15.35 -8.38
N PRO A 356 -6.02 14.73 -8.27
CA PRO A 356 -7.23 15.46 -7.87
C PRO A 356 -7.07 16.15 -6.51
N LYS A 357 -6.40 15.51 -5.54
CA LYS A 357 -5.93 16.09 -4.30
C LYS A 357 -4.49 15.66 -4.05
N GLY A 358 -3.57 16.60 -3.91
CA GLY A 358 -2.15 16.28 -3.68
C GLY A 358 -1.96 15.51 -2.37
N ILE A 359 -2.14 16.18 -1.23
CA ILE A 359 -2.17 15.54 0.09
C ILE A 359 -3.54 15.79 0.73
N PHE A 360 -4.22 14.72 1.12
CA PHE A 360 -5.57 14.76 1.66
C PHE A 360 -5.61 14.22 3.09
N VAL A 361 -6.08 15.03 4.03
CA VAL A 361 -6.24 14.68 5.45
C VAL A 361 -7.71 14.65 5.77
N SER A 362 -8.27 13.49 6.08
CA SER A 362 -9.69 13.30 6.37
C SER A 362 -9.88 12.53 7.67
N GLN A 363 -10.65 13.13 8.60
CA GLN A 363 -10.92 12.53 9.91
C GLN A 363 -9.64 12.05 10.64
N SER A 364 -8.55 12.84 10.54
CA SER A 364 -7.22 12.43 11.02
C SER A 364 -6.57 13.53 11.85
N HIS A 365 -5.75 13.15 12.85
CA HIS A 365 -5.40 14.06 13.93
C HIS A 365 -3.92 13.98 14.30
N ASN A 366 -3.33 15.09 14.77
CA ASN A 366 -1.98 15.14 15.34
C ASN A 366 -0.89 14.66 14.35
N ASN A 367 -1.06 14.91 13.06
CA ASN A 367 -0.10 14.54 12.02
C ASN A 367 0.75 15.74 11.59
N GLN A 368 1.89 15.47 10.96
CA GLN A 368 2.79 16.48 10.42
C GLN A 368 2.99 16.28 8.91
N ILE A 369 2.83 17.35 8.14
CA ILE A 369 2.97 17.35 6.68
C ILE A 369 3.90 18.51 6.31
N TYR A 370 5.15 18.22 5.95
CA TYR A 370 6.14 19.27 5.76
C TYR A 370 7.19 18.96 4.69
N ASN A 371 7.82 20.01 4.17
CA ASN A 371 8.83 19.91 3.11
C ASN A 371 8.37 19.14 1.87
N ASN A 372 7.07 19.05 1.61
CA ASN A 372 6.58 18.40 0.40
C ASN A 372 6.51 19.41 -0.75
N THR A 373 6.78 18.94 -1.96
CA THR A 373 6.53 19.69 -3.19
C THR A 373 5.28 19.13 -3.85
N ILE A 374 4.24 19.96 -3.96
CA ILE A 374 2.94 19.57 -4.50
C ILE A 374 2.64 20.46 -5.71
N SER A 375 2.32 19.88 -6.85
CA SER A 375 2.08 20.69 -8.06
C SER A 375 1.01 20.12 -8.98
N TYR A 376 0.38 21.02 -9.76
CA TYR A 376 -0.62 20.69 -10.79
C TYR A 376 -1.79 19.83 -10.29
N SER A 377 -2.05 19.81 -8.98
CA SER A 377 -3.15 19.06 -8.38
C SER A 377 -4.44 19.89 -8.38
N GLY A 378 -5.58 19.24 -8.25
CA GLY A 378 -6.86 19.91 -8.07
C GLY A 378 -6.81 20.82 -6.85
N ASN A 379 -6.65 20.21 -5.65
CA ASN A 379 -6.23 20.91 -4.43
C ASN A 379 -4.82 20.46 -4.05
N GLY A 380 -3.97 21.37 -3.57
CA GLY A 380 -2.65 21.04 -3.08
C GLY A 380 -2.72 20.23 -1.78
N ILE A 381 -3.06 20.86 -0.68
CA ILE A 381 -3.36 20.23 0.62
C ILE A 381 -4.84 20.44 0.93
N ASN A 382 -5.57 19.36 1.20
CA ASN A 382 -6.97 19.46 1.64
C ASN A 382 -7.14 18.80 3.02
N VAL A 383 -7.67 19.57 3.99
CA VAL A 383 -7.97 19.11 5.35
C VAL A 383 -9.48 19.09 5.54
N TYR A 384 -10.04 17.91 5.82
CA TYR A 384 -11.45 17.61 5.66
C TYR A 384 -12.05 16.80 6.81
N ALA A 385 -13.37 16.91 6.98
CA ALA A 385 -14.20 16.04 7.81
C ALA A 385 -13.72 15.91 9.27
N GLY A 386 -13.62 17.03 9.97
CA GLY A 386 -13.30 17.05 11.39
C GLY A 386 -11.84 16.72 11.72
N SER A 387 -10.93 16.87 10.77
CA SER A 387 -9.48 16.69 11.02
C SER A 387 -8.97 17.79 11.96
N THR A 388 -8.19 17.42 12.99
CA THR A 388 -7.76 18.35 14.03
C THR A 388 -6.29 18.25 14.39
N ASN A 389 -5.70 19.35 14.89
CA ASN A 389 -4.36 19.43 15.45
C ASN A 389 -3.25 18.93 14.50
N ASN A 390 -3.48 19.00 13.20
CA ASN A 390 -2.43 18.67 12.22
C ASN A 390 -1.57 19.90 11.94
N LYS A 391 -0.29 19.69 11.63
CA LYS A 391 0.66 20.75 11.31
C LYS A 391 1.11 20.60 9.86
N MET A 392 0.89 21.63 9.05
CA MET A 392 1.29 21.70 7.65
C MET A 392 2.25 22.87 7.47
N TYR A 393 3.53 22.58 7.22
CA TYR A 393 4.55 23.64 7.20
C TYR A 393 5.68 23.37 6.21
N ASP A 394 6.33 24.42 5.77
CA ASP A 394 7.46 24.39 4.83
C ASP A 394 7.15 23.65 3.53
N ASN A 395 5.88 23.48 3.16
CA ASN A 395 5.52 22.86 1.89
C ASN A 395 5.59 23.89 0.75
N THR A 396 6.01 23.43 -0.42
CA THR A 396 5.94 24.21 -1.66
C THR A 396 4.76 23.70 -2.49
N ILE A 397 3.75 24.54 -2.71
CA ILE A 397 2.53 24.20 -3.42
C ILE A 397 2.44 25.06 -4.69
N MET A 398 2.40 24.43 -5.86
CA MET A 398 2.48 25.14 -7.13
C MET A 398 1.34 24.76 -8.06
N ASN A 399 0.79 25.76 -8.77
CA ASN A 399 -0.14 25.56 -9.88
C ASN A 399 -1.33 24.65 -9.53
N SER A 400 -1.87 24.77 -8.33
CA SER A 400 -3.11 24.08 -7.97
C SER A 400 -4.26 24.58 -8.86
N LYS A 401 -5.11 23.66 -9.32
CA LYS A 401 -6.21 23.98 -10.24
C LYS A 401 -7.43 24.61 -9.52
N SER A 402 -7.56 24.40 -8.20
CA SER A 402 -8.63 24.94 -7.37
C SER A 402 -8.07 25.72 -6.18
N HIS A 403 -7.57 25.05 -5.15
CA HIS A 403 -6.96 25.70 -3.99
C HIS A 403 -5.60 25.10 -3.68
N ALA A 404 -4.64 25.94 -3.26
CA ALA A 404 -3.38 25.43 -2.75
C ALA A 404 -3.61 24.76 -1.37
N ILE A 405 -4.37 25.41 -0.50
CA ILE A 405 -4.79 24.86 0.79
C ILE A 405 -6.30 25.01 0.93
N LEU A 406 -7.00 23.92 1.19
CA LEU A 406 -8.44 23.89 1.47
C LEU A 406 -8.71 23.26 2.83
N VAL A 407 -9.40 23.99 3.71
CA VAL A 407 -9.82 23.51 5.04
C VAL A 407 -11.33 23.56 5.11
N ASN A 408 -11.98 22.43 5.30
CA ASN A 408 -13.42 22.38 5.26
C ASN A 408 -14.05 21.23 6.07
N ASN A 409 -15.37 21.30 6.19
CA ASN A 409 -16.20 20.30 6.84
C ASN A 409 -15.80 20.05 8.30
N GLY A 410 -15.76 21.12 9.10
CA GLY A 410 -15.54 21.07 10.54
C GLY A 410 -14.11 20.72 10.97
N SER A 411 -13.12 20.99 10.13
CA SER A 411 -11.71 20.74 10.45
C SER A 411 -11.13 21.89 11.29
N ASN A 412 -10.74 21.61 12.53
CA ASN A 412 -10.46 22.62 13.53
C ASN A 412 -9.06 22.50 14.16
N GLY A 413 -8.50 23.64 14.62
CA GLY A 413 -7.26 23.65 15.40
C GLY A 413 -6.01 23.20 14.64
N ASN A 414 -6.03 23.20 13.29
CA ASN A 414 -4.87 22.87 12.48
C ASN A 414 -3.97 24.09 12.30
N THR A 415 -2.67 23.87 12.10
CA THR A 415 -1.69 24.94 11.94
C THR A 415 -1.03 24.86 10.57
N PHE A 416 -1.02 25.98 9.85
CA PHE A 416 -0.41 26.14 8.53
C PHE A 416 0.61 27.28 8.61
N TYR A 417 1.90 26.97 8.47
CA TYR A 417 2.91 28.01 8.56
C TYR A 417 4.09 27.78 7.62
N SER A 418 4.70 28.88 7.22
CA SER A 418 5.89 28.88 6.34
C SER A 418 5.71 28.10 5.03
N ASN A 419 4.47 27.90 4.56
CA ASN A 419 4.23 27.28 3.27
C ASN A 419 4.46 28.29 2.14
N LYS A 420 5.11 27.86 1.05
CA LYS A 420 5.31 28.65 -0.15
C LYS A 420 4.28 28.23 -1.19
N ILE A 421 3.42 29.14 -1.58
CA ILE A 421 2.39 28.92 -2.58
C ILE A 421 2.75 29.73 -3.84
N VAL A 422 2.90 29.05 -4.96
CA VAL A 422 3.08 29.67 -6.29
C VAL A 422 1.80 29.44 -7.07
N SER A 423 1.00 30.50 -7.20
CA SER A 423 -0.36 30.37 -7.73
C SER A 423 -0.44 30.77 -9.21
N ALA A 424 -1.14 29.95 -9.99
CA ALA A 424 -1.60 30.30 -11.32
C ALA A 424 -3.11 30.64 -11.35
N ILE A 425 -3.80 30.54 -10.22
CA ILE A 425 -5.23 30.82 -10.10
C ILE A 425 -5.49 32.28 -9.68
N LYS A 426 -6.75 32.68 -9.69
CA LYS A 426 -7.17 34.02 -9.29
C LYS A 426 -6.79 34.29 -7.84
N GLU A 427 -6.25 35.47 -7.59
CA GLU A 427 -5.91 35.96 -6.25
C GLU A 427 -7.05 35.80 -5.25
N GLY A 428 -6.73 35.33 -4.04
CA GLY A 428 -7.67 35.14 -2.94
C GLY A 428 -8.35 33.74 -2.91
N LEU A 429 -8.02 32.86 -3.86
CA LEU A 429 -8.51 31.48 -3.86
C LEU A 429 -7.43 30.45 -3.46
N GLU A 430 -6.23 30.91 -3.21
CA GLU A 430 -5.09 30.04 -2.87
C GLU A 430 -5.29 29.29 -1.57
N ILE A 431 -5.76 29.98 -0.53
CA ILE A 431 -6.09 29.42 0.77
C ILE A 431 -7.56 29.67 1.06
N LYS A 432 -8.31 28.61 1.31
CA LYS A 432 -9.74 28.68 1.63
C LYS A 432 -10.05 27.87 2.88
N GLN A 433 -10.80 28.49 3.78
CA GLN A 433 -11.41 27.84 4.94
C GLN A 433 -12.92 28.07 4.88
N ASP A 434 -13.74 27.04 5.13
CA ASP A 434 -15.18 27.19 5.23
C ASP A 434 -15.62 27.67 6.62
N ALA A 435 -16.88 28.09 6.73
CA ALA A 435 -17.44 28.63 7.98
C ALA A 435 -17.59 27.56 9.10
N THR A 436 -17.55 26.28 8.76
CA THR A 436 -17.67 25.19 9.75
C THR A 436 -16.33 24.82 10.38
N SER A 437 -15.24 25.27 9.77
CA SER A 437 -13.87 24.99 10.21
C SER A 437 -13.33 26.18 10.99
N THR A 438 -12.94 26.00 12.25
CA THR A 438 -12.58 27.06 13.16
C THR A 438 -11.24 26.81 13.86
N ASN A 439 -10.72 27.86 14.52
CA ASN A 439 -9.50 27.78 15.33
C ASN A 439 -8.25 27.25 14.54
N ASN A 440 -8.25 27.36 13.22
CA ASN A 440 -7.06 27.06 12.43
C ASN A 440 -6.17 28.30 12.38
N VAL A 441 -4.87 28.07 12.47
CA VAL A 441 -3.86 29.15 12.47
C VAL A 441 -3.11 29.15 11.16
N PHE A 442 -3.06 30.31 10.51
CA PHE A 442 -2.27 30.53 9.29
C PHE A 442 -1.22 31.62 9.60
N SER A 443 0.06 31.27 9.50
CA SER A 443 1.13 32.24 9.81
C SER A 443 2.31 32.08 8.84
N ASN A 444 2.88 33.21 8.44
CA ASN A 444 4.09 33.27 7.60
C ASN A 444 3.98 32.48 6.26
N ASN A 445 2.79 32.21 5.77
CA ASN A 445 2.63 31.58 4.47
C ASN A 445 2.86 32.61 3.36
N GLN A 446 3.68 32.30 2.39
CA GLN A 446 3.99 33.17 1.26
C GLN A 446 3.14 32.79 0.06
N VAL A 447 2.46 33.75 -0.55
CA VAL A 447 1.73 33.55 -1.82
C VAL A 447 2.40 34.41 -2.88
N ILE A 448 2.93 33.76 -3.90
CA ILE A 448 3.52 34.39 -5.06
C ILE A 448 2.58 34.16 -6.23
N ASN A 449 1.93 35.22 -6.71
CA ASN A 449 1.05 35.14 -7.86
C ASN A 449 1.82 35.22 -9.21
N SER A 450 1.14 34.91 -10.30
CA SER A 450 1.70 34.94 -11.65
C SER A 450 2.17 36.33 -12.11
N ALA A 451 1.72 37.41 -11.45
CA ALA A 451 2.18 38.79 -11.69
C ALA A 451 3.44 39.17 -10.90
N GLY A 452 4.01 38.23 -10.13
CA GLY A 452 5.21 38.45 -9.32
C GLY A 452 4.98 39.21 -8.02
N SER A 453 3.74 39.51 -7.64
CA SER A 453 3.45 40.09 -6.32
C SER A 453 3.61 39.03 -5.24
N ASN A 454 4.32 39.38 -4.20
CA ASN A 454 4.62 38.49 -3.07
C ASN A 454 3.80 38.97 -1.87
N ASN A 455 2.75 38.27 -1.53
CA ASN A 455 1.89 38.58 -0.39
C ASN A 455 2.16 37.58 0.74
N THR A 456 2.48 38.09 1.92
CA THR A 456 2.56 37.26 3.12
C THR A 456 1.18 37.21 3.77
N ILE A 457 0.56 36.03 3.83
CA ILE A 457 -0.72 35.84 4.49
C ILE A 457 -0.46 35.55 5.97
N THR A 458 -0.63 36.58 6.78
CA THR A 458 -0.69 36.50 8.23
C THR A 458 -2.08 36.96 8.69
N ASP A 459 -2.80 36.11 9.42
CA ASP A 459 -4.03 36.38 10.16
C ASP A 459 -5.25 37.01 9.45
N GLU A 460 -5.18 37.40 8.17
CA GLU A 460 -6.32 37.97 7.46
C GLU A 460 -7.50 36.99 7.31
N ILE A 461 -7.20 35.69 7.16
CA ILE A 461 -8.24 34.66 7.08
C ILE A 461 -8.98 34.53 8.40
N ASN A 462 -8.27 34.65 9.54
CA ASN A 462 -8.88 34.64 10.87
C ASN A 462 -9.76 35.88 11.14
N LYS A 463 -9.38 37.05 10.62
CA LYS A 463 -10.14 38.27 10.76
C LYS A 463 -11.42 38.26 9.92
N LYS A 464 -11.36 37.74 8.71
CA LYS A 464 -12.51 37.68 7.79
C LYS A 464 -13.60 36.73 8.29
N ASN A 465 -13.21 35.57 8.83
CA ASN A 465 -14.17 34.62 9.41
C ASN A 465 -14.82 35.12 10.69
N ASN A 466 -14.10 35.87 11.52
CA ASN A 466 -14.68 36.49 12.74
C ASN A 466 -15.64 37.64 12.41
N SER A 467 -15.46 38.36 11.30
CA SER A 467 -16.38 39.44 10.87
C SER A 467 -17.67 38.91 10.25
N GLU A 468 -17.66 37.73 9.61
CA GLU A 468 -18.89 37.12 9.06
C GLU A 468 -19.76 36.45 10.15
N ILE A 469 -19.18 36.04 11.28
CA ILE A 469 -19.93 35.51 12.43
C ILE A 469 -20.56 36.63 13.25
N GLY A 470 -19.93 37.80 13.32
CA GLY A 470 -20.44 38.97 14.08
C GLY A 470 -21.55 39.80 13.37
N GLY A 471 -21.88 39.48 12.13
CA GLY A 471 -22.85 40.23 11.33
C GLY A 471 -24.27 39.66 11.26
N ARG A 472 -24.63 38.67 12.07
CA ARG A 472 -25.97 38.03 12.06
C ARG A 472 -26.85 38.34 13.29
N ASP A 473 -26.42 39.23 14.15
CA ASP A 473 -27.28 39.75 15.22
C ASP A 473 -27.67 41.20 14.91
N HIS A 474 -28.72 41.35 14.09
CA HIS A 474 -29.65 42.50 14.12
C HIS A 474 -30.90 42.18 13.30
#